data_81cd94491a40fb29a3b9a9b5d6f5087e
#
_entry.id   81cd94491a40fb29a3b9a9b5d6f5087e
#
_cell.length_a   1.000
_cell.length_b   1.000
_cell.length_c   1.000
_cell.angle_alpha   90.00
_cell.angle_beta   90.00
_cell.angle_gamma   90.00
#
_symmetry.space_group_name_H-M   'P 1'
#
loop_
_entity.id
_entity.type
_entity.pdbx_description
1 polymer ?
#
loop_
_entity_poly.entity_id
_entity_poly.type
_entity_poly.pdbx_seq_one_letter_code
_entity_poly.pdbx_strand_id
1 'polypeptide(L)'
;VVQIGDEKLLFDCGPATTWKLARNGISTTEINDVFFTHHHFDHDADFPTFILTRWDQMVPRDKTLNVYGPKLTEEFTNGILDEDTGLFAHDWIARVNHPASQITFQDRGGELPRQKPDVNPRNLGPGRIKKGSSWEVTAAPADHVQPYLDSLAYRIDTADGSVVLTGDTAPCNTVTDLARGADVLMMMCWETHDRMDGNPHGDASSSVLGAAETAAEAGVKQLVMVHIGARLTTAEMKAPREIEAAQAWNGRLVWGDEGMKVPWPED
;
A
#
# COMPACT_ATOMS: atom_id res chain seq x y z
N VAL A 1 -1.08 -5.00 -3.74
CA VAL A 1 0.13 -5.48 -4.47
C VAL A 1 0.03 -5.05 -5.92
N VAL A 2 1.09 -4.47 -6.46
CA VAL A 2 1.28 -4.24 -7.89
C VAL A 2 2.31 -5.23 -8.39
N GLN A 3 1.93 -6.06 -9.37
CA GLN A 3 2.82 -7.04 -9.97
C GLN A 3 3.29 -6.55 -11.35
N ILE A 4 4.61 -6.56 -11.57
CA ILE A 4 5.25 -6.10 -12.80
C ILE A 4 6.25 -7.19 -13.22
N GLY A 5 5.86 -8.01 -14.21
CA GLY A 5 6.59 -9.25 -14.49
C GLY A 5 6.67 -10.14 -13.25
N ASP A 6 7.89 -10.46 -12.82
CA ASP A 6 8.13 -11.28 -11.63
C ASP A 6 8.27 -10.45 -10.33
N GLU A 7 8.36 -9.11 -10.44
CA GLU A 7 8.49 -8.22 -9.30
C GLU A 7 7.13 -7.91 -8.69
N LYS A 8 7.06 -7.86 -7.36
CA LYS A 8 5.85 -7.52 -6.60
C LYS A 8 6.15 -6.39 -5.61
N LEU A 9 5.41 -5.30 -5.74
CA LEU A 9 5.48 -4.15 -4.87
C LEU A 9 4.27 -4.16 -3.94
N LEU A 10 4.50 -4.05 -2.63
CA LEU A 10 3.42 -3.97 -1.64
C LEU A 10 3.20 -2.50 -1.27
N PHE A 11 1.96 -2.06 -1.35
CA PHE A 11 1.52 -0.74 -0.85
C PHE A 11 0.62 -0.95 0.34
N ASP A 12 1.03 -0.40 1.47
CA ASP A 12 0.49 -0.61 2.81
C ASP A 12 0.49 -2.07 3.29
N CYS A 13 0.45 -2.27 4.58
CA CYS A 13 0.46 -3.56 5.24
C CYS A 13 -0.51 -3.57 6.43
N GLY A 14 -1.77 -3.22 6.16
CA GLY A 14 -2.84 -3.19 7.15
C GLY A 14 -3.27 -4.58 7.63
N PRO A 15 -4.27 -4.67 8.51
CA PRO A 15 -4.68 -5.91 9.18
C PRO A 15 -4.90 -7.08 8.22
N ALA A 16 -4.31 -8.24 8.57
CA ALA A 16 -4.39 -9.50 7.83
C ALA A 16 -3.76 -9.48 6.42
N THR A 17 -2.90 -8.53 6.08
CA THR A 17 -2.21 -8.48 4.78
C THR A 17 -1.42 -9.76 4.52
N THR A 18 -0.62 -10.25 5.47
CA THR A 18 0.17 -11.48 5.34
C THR A 18 -0.71 -12.69 5.02
N TRP A 19 -1.84 -12.82 5.72
CA TRP A 19 -2.78 -13.90 5.48
C TRP A 19 -3.49 -13.78 4.12
N LYS A 20 -3.88 -12.57 3.71
CA LYS A 20 -4.51 -12.31 2.40
C LYS A 20 -3.54 -12.56 1.25
N LEU A 21 -2.26 -12.22 1.41
CA LEU A 21 -1.20 -12.57 0.44
C LEU A 21 -1.13 -14.08 0.25
N ALA A 22 -1.01 -14.84 1.34
CA ALA A 22 -0.93 -16.30 1.29
C ALA A 22 -2.18 -16.93 0.64
N ARG A 23 -3.38 -16.43 0.94
CA ARG A 23 -4.63 -16.90 0.32
C ARG A 23 -4.70 -16.63 -1.18
N ASN A 24 -4.02 -15.61 -1.65
CA ASN A 24 -3.93 -15.29 -3.08
C ASN A 24 -2.69 -15.90 -3.76
N GLY A 25 -1.99 -16.82 -3.09
CA GLY A 25 -0.83 -17.52 -3.64
C GLY A 25 0.42 -16.65 -3.75
N ILE A 26 0.51 -15.55 -2.99
CA ILE A 26 1.66 -14.66 -2.96
C ILE A 26 2.43 -14.93 -1.67
N SER A 27 3.69 -15.38 -1.80
CA SER A 27 4.58 -15.51 -0.65
C SER A 27 5.12 -14.14 -0.22
N THR A 28 5.26 -13.93 1.08
CA THR A 28 5.94 -12.74 1.61
C THR A 28 7.37 -12.62 1.10
N THR A 29 8.02 -13.75 0.78
CA THR A 29 9.40 -13.81 0.26
C THR A 29 9.54 -13.30 -1.18
N GLU A 30 8.43 -13.14 -1.90
CA GLU A 30 8.42 -12.57 -3.26
C GLU A 30 8.42 -11.04 -3.27
N ILE A 31 8.15 -10.41 -2.11
CA ILE A 31 8.05 -8.95 -1.96
C ILE A 31 9.34 -8.42 -1.37
N ASN A 32 10.03 -7.55 -2.10
CA ASN A 32 11.28 -6.93 -1.66
C ASN A 32 11.15 -5.41 -1.45
N ASP A 33 10.02 -4.84 -1.81
CA ASP A 33 9.75 -3.41 -1.70
C ASP A 33 8.35 -3.18 -1.13
N VAL A 34 8.29 -2.44 -0.02
CA VAL A 34 7.06 -2.03 0.67
C VAL A 34 7.00 -0.51 0.67
N PHE A 35 5.84 0.05 0.38
CA PHE A 35 5.58 1.48 0.37
C PHE A 35 4.40 1.78 1.29
N PHE A 36 4.60 2.59 2.32
CA PHE A 36 3.53 3.07 3.18
C PHE A 36 2.99 4.39 2.67
N THR A 37 1.68 4.49 2.56
CA THR A 37 1.03 5.76 2.27
C THR A 37 1.05 6.66 3.50
N HIS A 38 0.74 6.12 4.66
CA HIS A 38 0.79 6.80 5.96
C HIS A 38 0.77 5.77 7.11
N HIS A 39 0.90 6.23 8.35
CA HIS A 39 1.04 5.37 9.53
C HIS A 39 -0.21 5.36 10.43
N HIS A 40 -1.41 5.20 9.85
CA HIS A 40 -2.55 4.71 10.62
C HIS A 40 -2.48 3.19 10.75
N PHE A 41 -3.02 2.65 11.85
CA PHE A 41 -2.93 1.21 12.17
C PHE A 41 -3.56 0.31 11.09
N ASP A 42 -4.58 0.77 10.40
CA ASP A 42 -5.25 0.04 9.32
C ASP A 42 -4.43 -0.01 8.02
N HIS A 43 -3.30 0.72 7.96
CA HIS A 43 -2.32 0.67 6.88
C HIS A 43 -1.02 -0.04 7.23
N ASP A 44 -0.72 -0.29 8.53
CA ASP A 44 0.58 -0.83 8.93
C ASP A 44 0.55 -1.93 10.01
N ALA A 45 -0.62 -2.24 10.61
CA ALA A 45 -0.70 -3.13 11.76
C ALA A 45 -0.23 -4.58 11.52
N ASP A 46 -0.24 -5.10 10.29
CA ASP A 46 0.27 -6.45 9.99
C ASP A 46 1.76 -6.47 9.58
N PHE A 47 2.40 -5.31 9.53
CA PHE A 47 3.78 -5.21 9.08
C PHE A 47 4.78 -5.99 9.94
N PRO A 48 4.66 -6.05 11.30
CA PRO A 48 5.49 -6.93 12.12
C PRO A 48 5.35 -8.41 11.72
N THR A 49 4.14 -8.88 11.48
CA THR A 49 3.87 -10.26 11.01
C THR A 49 4.50 -10.49 9.64
N PHE A 50 4.32 -9.54 8.72
CA PHE A 50 4.88 -9.62 7.38
C PHE A 50 6.41 -9.72 7.38
N ILE A 51 7.11 -8.83 8.09
CA ILE A 51 8.58 -8.83 8.16
C ILE A 51 9.11 -10.13 8.72
N LEU A 52 8.60 -10.56 9.87
CA LEU A 52 9.09 -11.75 10.57
C LEU A 52 8.78 -13.02 9.78
N THR A 53 7.60 -13.12 9.18
CA THR A 53 7.24 -14.24 8.30
C THR A 53 8.14 -14.29 7.07
N ARG A 54 8.36 -13.14 6.41
CA ARG A 54 9.26 -13.04 5.26
C ARG A 54 10.67 -13.50 5.63
N TRP A 55 11.23 -12.95 6.70
CA TRP A 55 12.56 -13.29 7.16
C TRP A 55 12.71 -14.78 7.55
N ASP A 56 11.73 -15.33 8.29
CA ASP A 56 11.78 -16.73 8.70
C ASP A 56 11.67 -17.71 7.52
N GLN A 57 10.92 -17.35 6.50
CA GLN A 57 10.67 -18.20 5.33
C GLN A 57 11.64 -17.99 4.17
N MET A 58 12.43 -16.91 4.16
CA MET A 58 13.38 -16.63 3.09
C MET A 58 14.66 -17.46 3.21
N VAL A 59 14.59 -18.73 2.76
CA VAL A 59 15.69 -19.68 2.77
C VAL A 59 15.76 -20.33 1.37
N PRO A 60 16.93 -20.54 0.77
CA PRO A 60 18.30 -20.27 1.27
C PRO A 60 18.81 -18.85 1.05
N ARG A 61 18.05 -17.97 0.36
CA ARG A 61 18.51 -16.63 0.01
C ARG A 61 17.89 -15.59 0.91
N ASP A 62 18.72 -14.66 1.31
CA ASP A 62 18.30 -13.44 1.96
C ASP A 62 18.38 -12.27 0.98
N LYS A 63 17.28 -11.54 0.83
CA LYS A 63 17.23 -10.29 0.09
C LYS A 63 16.77 -9.21 1.06
N THR A 64 17.46 -8.09 1.06
CA THR A 64 17.06 -6.90 1.82
C THR A 64 15.61 -6.53 1.50
N LEU A 65 14.81 -6.33 2.54
CA LEU A 65 13.50 -5.71 2.42
C LEU A 65 13.68 -4.19 2.45
N ASN A 66 13.35 -3.52 1.36
CA ASN A 66 13.31 -2.06 1.34
C ASN A 66 11.92 -1.60 1.79
N VAL A 67 11.89 -0.62 2.67
CA VAL A 67 10.66 -0.05 3.21
C VAL A 67 10.69 1.45 2.99
N TYR A 68 9.69 1.98 2.33
CA TYR A 68 9.56 3.37 1.96
C TYR A 68 8.26 3.94 2.51
N GLY A 69 8.28 5.15 2.98
CA GLY A 69 7.06 5.81 3.44
C GLY A 69 7.33 7.21 3.99
N PRO A 70 6.29 7.91 4.45
CA PRO A 70 6.45 9.24 5.02
C PRO A 70 7.24 9.19 6.33
N LYS A 71 7.39 10.33 6.99
CA LYS A 71 7.94 10.42 8.34
C LYS A 71 7.33 9.37 9.27
N LEU A 72 8.13 8.78 10.15
CA LEU A 72 7.90 7.66 11.06
C LEU A 72 8.17 6.25 10.48
N THR A 73 8.38 6.09 9.18
CA THR A 73 8.66 4.77 8.59
C THR A 73 9.94 4.13 9.17
N GLU A 74 11.00 4.91 9.36
CA GLU A 74 12.25 4.43 9.96
C GLU A 74 12.04 4.07 11.44
N GLU A 75 11.42 4.97 12.19
CA GLU A 75 11.15 4.80 13.62
C GLU A 75 10.22 3.61 13.87
N PHE A 76 9.17 3.46 13.07
CA PHE A 76 8.23 2.35 13.16
C PHE A 76 8.92 1.01 12.88
N THR A 77 9.69 0.92 11.78
CA THR A 77 10.39 -0.30 11.40
C THR A 77 11.46 -0.68 12.43
N ASN A 78 12.26 0.28 12.90
CA ASN A 78 13.26 0.06 13.93
C ASN A 78 12.61 -0.33 15.26
N GLY A 79 11.49 0.28 15.63
CA GLY A 79 10.70 -0.09 16.82
C GLY A 79 10.21 -1.53 16.82
N ILE A 80 10.13 -2.20 15.66
CA ILE A 80 9.80 -3.62 15.55
C ILE A 80 11.04 -4.49 15.77
N LEU A 81 12.20 -4.15 15.17
CA LEU A 81 13.31 -5.08 14.94
C LEU A 81 14.60 -4.73 15.69
N ASP A 82 14.77 -3.50 16.16
CA ASP A 82 16.00 -3.08 16.84
C ASP A 82 16.37 -4.04 17.97
N GLU A 83 17.65 -4.43 18.06
CA GLU A 83 18.12 -5.49 18.97
C GLU A 83 17.89 -5.17 20.44
N ASP A 84 17.99 -3.91 20.81
CA ASP A 84 17.91 -3.46 22.21
C ASP A 84 16.50 -3.01 22.60
N THR A 85 15.75 -2.42 21.68
CA THR A 85 14.49 -1.71 21.95
C THR A 85 13.29 -2.20 21.14
N GLY A 86 13.52 -3.06 20.13
CA GLY A 86 12.47 -3.53 19.23
C GLY A 86 11.46 -4.46 19.91
N LEU A 87 10.18 -4.21 19.70
CA LEU A 87 9.10 -4.98 20.30
C LEU A 87 9.17 -6.48 19.97
N PHE A 88 9.74 -6.86 18.84
CA PHE A 88 9.89 -8.24 18.39
C PHE A 88 11.35 -8.73 18.34
N ALA A 89 12.29 -7.97 18.90
CA ALA A 89 13.70 -8.37 18.96
C ALA A 89 13.89 -9.76 19.59
N HIS A 90 13.18 -10.04 20.69
CA HIS A 90 13.23 -11.32 21.39
C HIS A 90 12.92 -12.53 20.50
N ASP A 91 12.02 -12.41 19.51
CA ASP A 91 11.67 -13.51 18.62
C ASP A 91 12.82 -13.83 17.64
N TRP A 92 13.31 -12.86 16.89
CA TRP A 92 14.39 -13.13 15.94
C TRP A 92 15.71 -13.47 16.63
N ILE A 93 16.01 -12.86 17.78
CA ILE A 93 17.20 -13.20 18.58
C ILE A 93 17.13 -14.68 19.02
N ALA A 94 15.98 -15.14 19.51
CA ALA A 94 15.80 -16.54 19.88
C ALA A 94 15.98 -17.48 18.68
N ARG A 95 15.42 -17.14 17.50
CA ARG A 95 15.52 -17.96 16.29
C ARG A 95 16.94 -18.00 15.70
N VAL A 96 17.71 -16.95 15.85
CA VAL A 96 19.12 -16.90 15.41
C VAL A 96 20.00 -17.75 16.32
N ASN A 97 19.77 -17.74 17.64
CA ASN A 97 20.71 -18.29 18.61
C ASN A 97 20.34 -19.68 19.15
N HIS A 98 19.06 -20.05 19.19
CA HIS A 98 18.64 -21.33 19.79
C HIS A 98 18.96 -22.52 18.89
N PRO A 99 19.61 -23.59 19.39
CA PRO A 99 20.06 -24.74 18.59
C PRO A 99 18.93 -25.40 17.79
N ALA A 100 17.74 -25.60 18.36
CA ALA A 100 16.62 -26.19 17.63
C ALA A 100 16.15 -25.32 16.46
N SER A 101 16.20 -24.00 16.59
CA SER A 101 15.86 -23.07 15.52
C SER A 101 16.91 -23.09 14.40
N GLN A 102 18.19 -23.23 14.76
CA GLN A 102 19.29 -23.37 13.81
C GLN A 102 19.17 -24.67 13.00
N ILE A 103 18.82 -25.79 13.65
CA ILE A 103 18.55 -27.07 12.97
C ILE A 103 17.40 -26.90 11.97
N THR A 104 16.27 -26.32 12.39
CA THR A 104 15.12 -26.09 11.49
C THR A 104 15.50 -25.21 10.30
N PHE A 105 16.33 -24.18 10.52
CA PHE A 105 16.82 -23.31 9.45
C PHE A 105 17.70 -24.07 8.46
N GLN A 106 18.63 -24.94 8.95
CA GLN A 106 19.47 -25.79 8.10
C GLN A 106 18.64 -26.84 7.32
N ASP A 107 17.63 -27.44 7.96
CA ASP A 107 16.72 -28.42 7.31
C ASP A 107 15.95 -27.79 6.13
N ARG A 108 15.74 -26.48 6.16
CA ARG A 108 15.14 -25.71 5.06
C ARG A 108 16.16 -25.26 4.01
N GLY A 109 17.44 -25.62 4.15
CA GLY A 109 18.51 -25.25 3.22
C GLY A 109 19.27 -23.97 3.61
N GLY A 110 19.10 -23.48 4.84
CA GLY A 110 19.84 -22.34 5.35
C GLY A 110 21.27 -22.66 5.76
N GLU A 111 22.16 -21.69 5.65
CA GLU A 111 23.56 -21.77 6.05
C GLU A 111 23.81 -20.94 7.31
N LEU A 112 24.52 -21.53 8.28
CA LEU A 112 24.89 -20.83 9.51
C LEU A 112 26.17 -19.98 9.31
N PRO A 113 26.30 -18.84 10.04
CA PRO A 113 25.36 -18.32 11.03
C PRO A 113 24.12 -17.67 10.39
N ARG A 114 22.94 -17.96 10.95
CA ARG A 114 21.69 -17.31 10.51
C ARG A 114 21.79 -15.81 10.79
N GLN A 115 21.51 -15.01 9.77
CA GLN A 115 21.53 -13.56 9.88
C GLN A 115 20.22 -13.04 10.48
N LYS A 116 20.27 -11.89 11.16
CA LYS A 116 19.09 -11.15 11.61
C LYS A 116 18.26 -10.64 10.41
N PRO A 117 17.02 -10.19 10.62
CA PRO A 117 16.23 -9.58 9.56
C PRO A 117 16.99 -8.42 8.88
N ASP A 118 17.12 -8.47 7.55
CA ASP A 118 17.75 -7.44 6.74
C ASP A 118 16.67 -6.53 6.14
N VAL A 119 16.48 -5.37 6.78
CA VAL A 119 15.44 -4.39 6.42
C VAL A 119 16.08 -3.00 6.31
N ASN A 120 15.74 -2.29 5.25
CA ASN A 120 16.27 -0.97 4.94
C ASN A 120 15.12 0.05 4.87
N PRO A 121 14.67 0.60 6.01
CA PRO A 121 13.62 1.60 6.04
C PRO A 121 14.14 2.98 5.64
N ARG A 122 13.27 3.78 5.02
CA ARG A 122 13.56 5.16 4.63
C ARG A 122 12.35 6.06 4.78
N ASN A 123 12.50 7.12 5.55
CA ASN A 123 11.57 8.24 5.56
C ASN A 123 11.71 9.02 4.25
N LEU A 124 10.58 9.28 3.57
CA LEU A 124 10.54 9.91 2.27
C LEU A 124 9.71 11.19 2.29
N GLY A 125 10.05 12.09 1.38
CA GLY A 125 9.20 13.18 0.93
C GLY A 125 8.70 12.95 -0.50
N PRO A 126 8.01 13.92 -1.10
CA PRO A 126 7.52 13.85 -2.48
C PRO A 126 8.66 13.80 -3.49
N GLY A 127 8.40 13.23 -4.66
CA GLY A 127 9.32 13.12 -5.79
C GLY A 127 9.54 11.69 -6.24
N ARG A 128 10.57 11.48 -7.07
CA ARG A 128 10.95 10.14 -7.52
C ARG A 128 11.54 9.35 -6.34
N ILE A 129 10.94 8.22 -6.03
CA ILE A 129 11.28 7.38 -4.87
C ILE A 129 12.24 6.27 -5.26
N LYS A 130 11.87 5.51 -6.28
CA LYS A 130 12.63 4.34 -6.69
C LYS A 130 12.43 4.06 -8.17
N LYS A 131 13.52 3.57 -8.80
CA LYS A 131 13.49 3.01 -10.14
C LYS A 131 13.91 1.54 -10.05
N GLY A 132 13.05 0.65 -10.53
CA GLY A 132 13.35 -0.77 -10.75
C GLY A 132 13.88 -1.04 -12.15
N SER A 133 13.82 -2.31 -12.54
CA SER A 133 14.30 -2.74 -13.89
C SER A 133 13.38 -2.24 -15.01
N SER A 134 12.06 -2.26 -14.79
CA SER A 134 11.02 -1.93 -15.77
C SER A 134 9.93 -1.01 -15.23
N TRP A 135 10.14 -0.42 -14.07
CA TRP A 135 9.18 0.43 -13.40
C TRP A 135 9.85 1.59 -12.64
N GLU A 136 9.08 2.62 -12.39
CA GLU A 136 9.48 3.76 -11.57
C GLU A 136 8.32 4.13 -10.62
N VAL A 137 8.66 4.46 -9.36
CA VAL A 137 7.70 4.96 -8.36
C VAL A 137 7.98 6.41 -8.05
N THR A 138 6.95 7.24 -8.16
CA THR A 138 6.93 8.64 -7.77
C THR A 138 5.91 8.85 -6.66
N ALA A 139 6.19 9.72 -5.69
CA ALA A 139 5.27 10.08 -4.63
C ALA A 139 4.89 11.56 -4.68
N ALA A 140 3.68 11.86 -4.25
CA ALA A 140 3.20 13.23 -4.00
C ALA A 140 2.51 13.30 -2.63
N PRO A 141 2.43 14.49 -2.00
CA PRO A 141 1.66 14.65 -0.77
C PRO A 141 0.18 14.35 -1.02
N ALA A 142 -0.45 13.75 -0.02
CA ALA A 142 -1.88 13.52 0.04
C ALA A 142 -2.45 14.27 1.24
N ASP A 143 -3.67 14.82 1.11
CA ASP A 143 -4.32 15.61 2.18
C ASP A 143 -5.20 14.69 3.02
N HIS A 144 -4.75 14.38 4.24
CA HIS A 144 -5.48 13.49 5.15
C HIS A 144 -5.60 14.07 6.56
N VAL A 145 -4.65 13.82 7.45
CA VAL A 145 -4.75 14.21 8.87
C VAL A 145 -3.58 15.09 9.33
N GLN A 146 -3.01 15.85 8.43
CA GLN A 146 -1.95 16.81 8.78
C GLN A 146 -2.46 17.84 9.81
N PRO A 147 -1.64 18.30 10.72
CA PRO A 147 -0.18 18.07 10.83
C PRO A 147 0.22 16.83 11.66
N TYR A 148 -0.71 15.96 12.01
CA TYR A 148 -0.46 14.84 12.93
C TYR A 148 0.28 13.67 12.27
N LEU A 149 -0.04 13.35 11.03
CA LEU A 149 0.67 12.36 10.20
C LEU A 149 0.89 12.93 8.81
N ASP A 150 2.07 12.66 8.25
CA ASP A 150 2.34 12.88 6.84
C ASP A 150 1.73 11.75 6.01
N SER A 151 1.18 12.10 4.84
CA SER A 151 0.56 11.13 3.92
C SER A 151 1.10 11.32 2.50
N LEU A 152 1.32 10.21 1.80
CA LEU A 152 1.82 10.15 0.43
C LEU A 152 0.90 9.32 -0.46
N ALA A 153 0.65 9.82 -1.66
CA ALA A 153 0.14 9.04 -2.78
C ALA A 153 1.31 8.57 -3.64
N TYR A 154 1.15 7.45 -4.33
CA TYR A 154 2.19 6.85 -5.18
C TYR A 154 1.70 6.64 -6.60
N ARG A 155 2.57 6.95 -7.57
CA ARG A 155 2.39 6.60 -8.98
C ARG A 155 3.46 5.60 -9.39
N ILE A 156 3.04 4.54 -10.05
CA ILE A 156 3.89 3.53 -10.64
C ILE A 156 3.77 3.65 -12.15
N ASP A 157 4.87 3.93 -12.82
CA ASP A 157 4.97 3.96 -14.27
C ASP A 157 5.75 2.76 -14.79
N THR A 158 5.22 2.11 -15.82
CA THR A 158 5.84 0.98 -16.55
C THR A 158 5.70 1.18 -18.05
N ALA A 159 6.31 0.31 -18.85
CA ALA A 159 6.08 0.31 -20.29
C ALA A 159 4.65 -0.08 -20.70
N ASP A 160 3.96 -0.83 -19.84
CA ASP A 160 2.60 -1.35 -20.09
C ASP A 160 1.51 -0.39 -19.57
N GLY A 161 1.89 0.69 -18.89
CA GLY A 161 0.99 1.70 -18.38
C GLY A 161 1.30 2.13 -16.94
N SER A 162 0.36 2.86 -16.33
CA SER A 162 0.56 3.52 -15.04
C SER A 162 -0.61 3.33 -14.07
N VAL A 163 -0.26 3.19 -12.78
CA VAL A 163 -1.21 3.04 -11.67
C VAL A 163 -0.90 4.09 -10.62
N VAL A 164 -1.94 4.76 -10.11
CA VAL A 164 -1.83 5.64 -8.94
C VAL A 164 -2.61 5.04 -7.78
N LEU A 165 -1.97 4.98 -6.60
CA LEU A 165 -2.58 4.58 -5.33
C LEU A 165 -2.52 5.79 -4.40
N THR A 166 -3.67 6.27 -3.96
CA THR A 166 -3.72 7.52 -3.18
C THR A 166 -3.44 7.31 -1.69
N GLY A 167 -3.67 6.09 -1.17
CA GLY A 167 -3.90 5.95 0.26
C GLY A 167 -5.12 6.76 0.67
N ASP A 168 -5.14 7.23 1.91
CA ASP A 168 -6.20 8.07 2.43
C ASP A 168 -5.93 9.53 2.11
N THR A 169 -6.92 10.18 1.50
CA THR A 169 -6.83 11.57 1.06
C THR A 169 -8.18 12.18 0.78
N ALA A 170 -8.31 13.48 1.03
CA ALA A 170 -9.30 14.31 0.36
C ALA A 170 -8.89 14.53 -1.11
N PRO A 171 -9.82 14.92 -2.01
CA PRO A 171 -9.46 15.43 -3.31
C PRO A 171 -8.52 16.64 -3.17
N CYS A 172 -7.34 16.58 -3.79
CA CYS A 172 -6.37 17.66 -3.72
C CYS A 172 -5.51 17.74 -5.00
N ASN A 173 -4.98 18.93 -5.27
CA ASN A 173 -4.24 19.19 -6.51
C ASN A 173 -3.00 18.31 -6.67
N THR A 174 -2.29 18.00 -5.60
CA THR A 174 -1.07 17.18 -5.64
C THR A 174 -1.36 15.74 -6.09
N VAL A 175 -2.48 15.16 -5.63
CA VAL A 175 -2.94 13.84 -6.04
C VAL A 175 -3.47 13.88 -7.48
N THR A 176 -4.24 14.90 -7.83
CA THR A 176 -4.73 15.09 -9.21
C THR A 176 -3.58 15.21 -10.20
N ASP A 177 -2.57 16.03 -9.89
CA ASP A 177 -1.39 16.21 -10.74
C ASP A 177 -0.56 14.92 -10.86
N LEU A 178 -0.40 14.16 -9.77
CA LEU A 178 0.26 12.85 -9.79
C LEU A 178 -0.50 11.86 -10.71
N ALA A 179 -1.83 11.92 -10.69
CA ALA A 179 -2.68 11.02 -11.45
C ALA A 179 -2.86 11.41 -12.92
N ARG A 180 -2.37 12.58 -13.37
CA ARG A 180 -2.59 13.04 -14.75
C ARG A 180 -2.20 12.00 -15.78
N GLY A 181 -3.19 11.63 -16.62
CA GLY A 181 -3.03 10.67 -17.71
C GLY A 181 -2.66 9.25 -17.27
N ALA A 182 -2.86 8.90 -16.00
CA ALA A 182 -2.65 7.53 -15.55
C ALA A 182 -3.73 6.60 -16.12
N ASP A 183 -3.38 5.34 -16.33
CA ASP A 183 -4.36 4.34 -16.80
C ASP A 183 -5.34 3.97 -15.68
N VAL A 184 -4.83 3.80 -14.45
CA VAL A 184 -5.63 3.42 -13.29
C VAL A 184 -5.38 4.38 -12.13
N LEU A 185 -6.45 4.92 -11.56
CA LEU A 185 -6.45 5.62 -10.28
C LEU A 185 -7.16 4.75 -9.25
N MET A 186 -6.45 4.32 -8.20
CA MET A 186 -7.03 3.66 -7.03
C MET A 186 -7.16 4.71 -5.93
N MET A 187 -8.40 5.12 -5.64
CA MET A 187 -8.68 6.21 -4.70
C MET A 187 -9.65 5.76 -3.62
N MET A 188 -9.40 6.21 -2.40
CA MET A 188 -10.29 5.94 -1.27
C MET A 188 -11.69 6.49 -1.52
N CYS A 189 -12.67 5.81 -0.92
CA CYS A 189 -14.08 6.21 -0.96
C CYS A 189 -14.74 5.95 0.38
N TRP A 190 -14.71 6.94 1.27
CA TRP A 190 -15.12 6.73 2.65
C TRP A 190 -16.62 6.85 2.88
N GLU A 191 -17.27 7.87 2.28
CA GLU A 191 -18.67 8.18 2.56
C GLU A 191 -19.34 8.84 1.35
N THR A 192 -20.64 9.11 1.41
CA THR A 192 -21.36 9.85 0.41
C THR A 192 -21.00 11.35 0.45
N HIS A 193 -21.12 12.03 -0.68
CA HIS A 193 -20.72 13.44 -0.80
C HIS A 193 -21.54 14.34 0.15
N ASP A 194 -22.85 14.16 0.19
CA ASP A 194 -23.77 14.92 1.05
C ASP A 194 -23.45 14.82 2.56
N ARG A 195 -22.76 13.76 2.98
CA ARG A 195 -22.33 13.60 4.37
C ARG A 195 -20.95 14.18 4.64
N MET A 196 -20.16 14.41 3.62
CA MET A 196 -18.80 14.93 3.73
C MET A 196 -18.71 16.40 3.45
N ASP A 197 -19.62 16.91 2.60
CA ASP A 197 -19.64 18.32 2.21
C ASP A 197 -19.86 19.24 3.43
N GLY A 198 -19.01 20.25 3.53
CA GLY A 198 -19.06 21.26 4.59
C GLY A 198 -18.70 20.76 6.00
N ASN A 199 -18.06 19.61 6.14
CA ASN A 199 -17.57 19.14 7.43
C ASN A 199 -16.11 18.59 7.34
N PRO A 200 -15.41 18.44 8.50
CA PRO A 200 -14.00 18.03 8.53
C PRO A 200 -13.69 16.65 7.90
N HIS A 201 -14.69 15.79 7.69
CA HIS A 201 -14.48 14.54 6.96
C HIS A 201 -14.08 14.79 5.49
N GLY A 202 -14.65 15.82 4.85
CA GLY A 202 -14.32 16.20 3.49
C GLY A 202 -12.91 16.76 3.34
N ASP A 203 -12.32 17.27 4.44
CA ASP A 203 -10.95 17.81 4.45
C ASP A 203 -9.88 16.71 4.54
N ALA A 204 -10.27 15.48 4.90
CA ALA A 204 -9.34 14.38 5.18
C ALA A 204 -9.61 13.09 4.40
N SER A 205 -10.72 13.01 3.68
CA SER A 205 -11.15 11.78 3.00
C SER A 205 -11.93 12.11 1.73
N SER A 206 -12.08 11.14 0.82
CA SER A 206 -12.84 11.31 -0.41
C SER A 206 -14.22 10.66 -0.37
N SER A 207 -15.18 11.32 -1.01
CA SER A 207 -16.46 10.73 -1.40
C SER A 207 -16.35 10.05 -2.77
N VAL A 208 -17.39 9.32 -3.16
CA VAL A 208 -17.49 8.74 -4.53
C VAL A 208 -17.43 9.84 -5.59
N LEU A 209 -18.17 10.95 -5.36
CA LEU A 209 -18.17 12.10 -6.28
C LEU A 209 -16.80 12.75 -6.34
N GLY A 210 -16.16 13.04 -5.20
CA GLY A 210 -14.83 13.65 -5.16
C GLY A 210 -13.76 12.80 -5.85
N ALA A 211 -13.83 11.47 -5.72
CA ALA A 211 -12.94 10.57 -6.45
C ALA A 211 -13.21 10.60 -7.96
N ALA A 212 -14.48 10.68 -8.38
CA ALA A 212 -14.85 10.78 -9.80
C ALA A 212 -14.43 12.14 -10.41
N GLU A 213 -14.57 13.24 -9.68
CA GLU A 213 -14.09 14.56 -10.10
C GLU A 213 -12.56 14.59 -10.24
N THR A 214 -11.84 13.99 -9.28
CA THR A 214 -10.37 13.83 -9.36
C THR A 214 -9.98 13.01 -10.60
N ALA A 215 -10.70 11.91 -10.87
CA ALA A 215 -10.47 11.07 -12.04
C ALA A 215 -10.72 11.81 -13.35
N ALA A 216 -11.77 12.64 -13.40
CA ALA A 216 -12.09 13.48 -14.55
C ALA A 216 -11.01 14.53 -14.82
N GLU A 217 -10.61 15.27 -13.80
CA GLU A 217 -9.59 16.32 -13.91
C GLU A 217 -8.23 15.74 -14.28
N ALA A 218 -7.85 14.61 -13.71
CA ALA A 218 -6.61 13.91 -14.03
C ALA A 218 -6.64 13.23 -15.42
N GLY A 219 -7.82 13.00 -15.99
CA GLY A 219 -7.96 12.34 -17.29
C GLY A 219 -7.55 10.87 -17.27
N VAL A 220 -7.85 10.14 -16.17
CA VAL A 220 -7.54 8.71 -16.03
C VAL A 220 -8.53 7.85 -16.83
N LYS A 221 -8.11 6.67 -17.24
CA LYS A 221 -8.99 5.73 -18.00
C LYS A 221 -9.90 4.94 -17.06
N GLN A 222 -9.42 4.56 -15.89
CA GLN A 222 -10.16 3.75 -14.91
C GLN A 222 -9.99 4.27 -13.49
N LEU A 223 -11.10 4.36 -12.76
CA LEU A 223 -11.13 4.66 -11.33
C LEU A 223 -11.52 3.40 -10.56
N VAL A 224 -10.69 3.01 -9.60
CA VAL A 224 -10.96 1.90 -8.68
C VAL A 224 -11.22 2.49 -7.30
N MET A 225 -12.43 2.32 -6.80
CA MET A 225 -12.80 2.70 -5.45
C MET A 225 -12.20 1.72 -4.45
N VAL A 226 -11.38 2.22 -3.54
CA VAL A 226 -10.75 1.43 -2.46
C VAL A 226 -11.03 2.10 -1.12
N HIS A 227 -10.63 1.48 0.00
CA HIS A 227 -10.89 1.99 1.34
C HIS A 227 -12.36 2.42 1.52
N ILE A 228 -13.25 1.50 1.14
CA ILE A 228 -14.69 1.76 1.05
C ILE A 228 -15.29 1.79 2.44
N GLY A 229 -15.89 2.92 2.81
CA GLY A 229 -16.57 3.06 4.10
C GLY A 229 -17.73 2.07 4.25
N ALA A 230 -17.98 1.64 5.49
CA ALA A 230 -18.95 0.58 5.79
C ALA A 230 -20.36 0.83 5.24
N ARG A 231 -20.77 2.08 5.09
CA ARG A 231 -22.08 2.45 4.51
C ARG A 231 -22.18 2.18 3.02
N LEU A 232 -21.06 2.16 2.30
CA LEU A 232 -21.00 2.02 0.84
C LEU A 232 -20.80 0.57 0.39
N THR A 233 -20.89 -0.41 1.29
CA THR A 233 -20.60 -1.82 0.97
C THR A 233 -21.75 -2.56 0.29
N THR A 234 -22.99 -2.05 0.37
CA THR A 234 -24.17 -2.72 -0.21
C THR A 234 -24.47 -2.22 -1.64
N ALA A 235 -25.05 -3.07 -2.47
CA ALA A 235 -25.47 -2.70 -3.82
C ALA A 235 -26.47 -1.52 -3.84
N GLU A 236 -27.35 -1.45 -2.83
CA GLU A 236 -28.31 -0.36 -2.66
C GLU A 236 -27.62 0.99 -2.47
N MET A 237 -26.52 1.02 -1.74
CA MET A 237 -25.75 2.24 -1.51
C MET A 237 -24.82 2.57 -2.68
N LYS A 238 -24.29 1.56 -3.37
CA LYS A 238 -23.39 1.75 -4.53
C LYS A 238 -24.12 2.30 -5.76
N ALA A 239 -25.27 1.75 -6.11
CA ALA A 239 -25.96 2.10 -7.36
C ALA A 239 -26.28 3.60 -7.52
N PRO A 240 -26.82 4.34 -6.52
CA PRO A 240 -26.98 5.79 -6.63
C PRO A 240 -25.67 6.55 -6.82
N ARG A 241 -24.58 6.04 -6.20
CA ARG A 241 -23.26 6.67 -6.27
C ARG A 241 -22.58 6.45 -7.63
N GLU A 242 -22.83 5.32 -8.28
CA GLU A 242 -22.41 5.10 -9.67
C GLU A 242 -23.07 6.11 -10.63
N ILE A 243 -24.35 6.42 -10.42
CA ILE A 243 -25.06 7.44 -11.20
C ILE A 243 -24.47 8.83 -10.93
N GLU A 244 -24.17 9.15 -9.66
CA GLU A 244 -23.54 10.40 -9.25
C GLU A 244 -22.14 10.54 -9.88
N ALA A 245 -21.32 9.52 -9.79
CA ALA A 245 -19.99 9.48 -10.40
C ALA A 245 -20.04 9.64 -11.92
N ALA A 246 -21.01 9.00 -12.59
CA ALA A 246 -21.19 9.07 -14.04
C ALA A 246 -21.58 10.46 -14.55
N GLN A 247 -22.11 11.34 -13.69
CA GLN A 247 -22.36 12.74 -14.02
C GLN A 247 -21.08 13.59 -14.05
N ALA A 248 -20.10 13.23 -13.23
CA ALA A 248 -18.82 13.95 -13.15
C ALA A 248 -17.76 13.36 -14.07
N TRP A 249 -17.81 12.05 -14.33
CA TRP A 249 -16.78 11.33 -15.08
C TRP A 249 -17.36 10.15 -15.87
N ASN A 250 -16.91 9.98 -17.11
CA ASN A 250 -17.43 8.98 -18.04
C ASN A 250 -16.49 7.78 -18.30
N GLY A 251 -15.42 7.64 -17.52
CA GLY A 251 -14.50 6.51 -17.61
C GLY A 251 -15.03 5.24 -16.90
N ARG A 252 -14.18 4.24 -16.80
CA ARG A 252 -14.54 2.96 -16.19
C ARG A 252 -14.42 3.03 -14.67
N LEU A 253 -15.55 2.89 -13.96
CA LEU A 253 -15.59 2.77 -12.51
C LEU A 253 -15.60 1.30 -12.06
N VAL A 254 -14.74 0.97 -11.08
CA VAL A 254 -14.64 -0.36 -10.50
C VAL A 254 -14.71 -0.22 -8.97
N TRP A 255 -15.57 -1.00 -8.32
CA TRP A 255 -15.55 -1.15 -6.87
C TRP A 255 -14.53 -2.23 -6.50
N GLY A 256 -13.48 -1.84 -5.78
CA GLY A 256 -12.48 -2.77 -5.27
C GLY A 256 -13.07 -3.73 -4.24
N ASP A 257 -12.56 -4.95 -4.24
CA ASP A 257 -12.90 -5.98 -3.25
C ASP A 257 -11.65 -6.73 -2.82
N GLU A 258 -11.70 -7.38 -1.67
CA GLU A 258 -10.57 -8.12 -1.12
C GLU A 258 -10.15 -9.29 -2.03
N GLY A 259 -8.86 -9.38 -2.34
CA GLY A 259 -8.31 -10.40 -3.23
C GLY A 259 -8.65 -10.22 -4.71
N MET A 260 -9.33 -9.15 -5.08
CA MET A 260 -9.67 -8.85 -6.46
C MET A 260 -8.41 -8.57 -7.28
N LYS A 261 -8.31 -9.19 -8.44
CA LYS A 261 -7.41 -8.72 -9.49
C LYS A 261 -8.10 -7.57 -10.22
N VAL A 262 -7.57 -6.37 -10.07
CA VAL A 262 -8.10 -5.21 -10.77
C VAL A 262 -7.98 -5.42 -12.29
N PRO A 263 -9.08 -5.39 -13.05
CA PRO A 263 -9.00 -5.53 -14.50
C PRO A 263 -8.26 -4.32 -15.09
N TRP A 264 -7.35 -4.57 -16.02
CA TRP A 264 -6.66 -3.51 -16.74
C TRP A 264 -7.64 -2.81 -17.70
N PRO A 265 -7.62 -1.48 -17.83
CA PRO A 265 -8.46 -0.79 -18.81
C PRO A 265 -8.04 -1.21 -20.25
N GLU A 266 -9.03 -1.49 -21.07
CA GLU A 266 -8.83 -1.70 -22.50
C GLU A 266 -8.62 -0.33 -23.19
N ASP A 267 -7.82 -0.30 -24.26
CA ASP A 267 -7.53 0.92 -25.05
C ASP A 267 -8.78 1.50 -25.74
#